data_63961e76a596b51fa2dcdad9cd74a0b1
#
_entry.id   63961e76a596b51fa2dcdad9cd74a0b1
#
_cell.length_a   1.000
_cell.length_b   1.000
_cell.length_c   1.000
_cell.angle_alpha   90.00
_cell.angle_beta   90.00
_cell.angle_gamma   90.00
#
_symmetry.space_group_name_H-M   'P 1'
#
loop_
_entity.id
_entity.type
_entity.pdbx_description
1 polymer ?
#
loop_
_entity_poly.entity_id
_entity_poly.type
_entity_poly.pdbx_seq_one_letter_code
_entity_poly.pdbx_strand_id
1 'polypeptide(L)'
;MNQSRAAFLLLFLCSIAIAQTQPSQPAQGSFFAQPQMTPAQQENFPTQLLADLDKIKSAALTDDYAYRQVAHLTENIGPRPSGSPQAKAAVDYVAAELRQLGLDVQLEEVKVPHWVRGAETAELVEYPGQVSGTTQKIVLTALGGSTSTAAEGLAADVVIVNNFDELKSLGREKVAGKVVVFNEIYDKKKAAAGLSFVAYGEAVRYRGMGPRAAAELGAVAALIRSVGNADYRLPHTGFSFPAGIPAGAVTAEDADLIAHLATQGKVRMHLTLTPQKLPDSIGYNVIADLKGSEHPEQIVVVSGHLDSWDLGTGAIDDAAGVAVSMQAAELLQKLHLRPKRTLRVIAWMDEESGGAGSQTYSRDHSAEFVKHVAAIECDTGAAHPLGFETRISASAAELLRPALSVLESIGATAMEPSNYPPGADIAQMSETGVPAFGILQDGRTYFNYHHTAADTLDKIVPSELRENAATMAVIGYALASMKDPLPR
;
A
#
# COMPACT_ATOMS: atom_id res chain seq x y z
N MET A 1 44.35 -29.89 59.80
CA MET A 1 45.59 -30.58 59.35
C MET A 1 45.95 -30.07 58.00
N ASN A 2 46.89 -29.16 58.03
CA ASN A 2 48.23 -29.22 57.33
C ASN A 2 48.16 -29.24 55.84
N GLN A 3 48.91 -28.47 55.08
CA GLN A 3 50.06 -27.55 55.30
C GLN A 3 50.27 -26.74 54.01
N SER A 4 50.67 -25.51 54.20
CA SER A 4 51.42 -24.60 53.41
C SER A 4 52.46 -25.22 52.43
N ARG A 5 52.67 -24.56 51.25
CA ARG A 5 54.05 -24.33 50.74
C ARG A 5 54.10 -23.07 49.89
N ALA A 6 54.89 -22.13 50.40
CA ALA A 6 55.37 -20.95 49.71
C ALA A 6 56.49 -21.31 48.70
N ALA A 7 56.56 -20.66 47.56
CA ALA A 7 57.73 -20.68 46.67
C ALA A 7 58.13 -19.25 46.35
N PHE A 8 59.37 -18.92 46.68
CA PHE A 8 60.11 -17.69 46.44
C PHE A 8 60.39 -17.55 44.91
N LEU A 9 60.20 -16.35 44.35
CA LEU A 9 60.70 -16.02 43.05
C LEU A 9 61.71 -14.89 43.10
N LEU A 10 62.96 -15.20 42.67
CA LEU A 10 64.08 -14.26 42.55
C LEU A 10 63.81 -13.23 41.45
N LEU A 11 64.03 -11.95 41.78
CA LEU A 11 64.12 -10.83 40.82
C LEU A 11 65.48 -10.84 40.12
N PHE A 12 65.47 -10.88 38.78
CA PHE A 12 66.59 -10.52 37.95
C PHE A 12 66.29 -9.13 37.32
N LEU A 13 67.00 -8.11 37.74
CA LEU A 13 67.01 -6.78 37.14
C LEU A 13 67.91 -6.81 35.90
N CYS A 14 67.34 -6.75 34.73
CA CYS A 14 68.05 -6.39 33.49
C CYS A 14 67.67 -4.98 33.10
N SER A 15 68.59 -4.05 33.20
CA SER A 15 68.45 -2.68 32.75
C SER A 15 68.59 -2.62 31.22
N ILE A 16 67.49 -2.40 30.55
CA ILE A 16 67.45 -2.10 29.07
C ILE A 16 67.13 -0.61 28.92
N ALA A 17 68.10 0.13 28.35
CA ALA A 17 67.90 1.52 27.95
C ALA A 17 66.85 1.59 26.84
N ILE A 18 65.70 2.17 27.13
CA ILE A 18 64.66 2.43 26.14
C ILE A 18 64.89 3.83 25.57
N ALA A 19 65.29 3.87 24.31
CA ALA A 19 65.25 5.10 23.53
C ALA A 19 63.81 5.56 23.40
N GLN A 20 63.47 6.74 23.90
CA GLN A 20 62.16 7.36 23.75
C GLN A 20 61.96 7.81 22.28
N THR A 21 61.33 6.98 21.49
CA THR A 21 60.66 7.45 20.28
C THR A 21 59.31 8.03 20.70
N GLN A 22 59.09 9.32 20.45
CA GLN A 22 57.81 9.97 20.60
C GLN A 22 56.78 9.23 19.72
N PRO A 23 55.59 8.86 20.27
CA PRO A 23 54.54 8.32 19.44
C PRO A 23 54.04 9.43 18.51
N SER A 24 54.12 9.18 17.21
CA SER A 24 53.44 9.97 16.19
C SER A 24 51.93 9.96 16.53
N GLN A 25 51.33 11.14 16.70
CA GLN A 25 49.89 11.26 16.86
C GLN A 25 49.23 10.53 15.68
N PRO A 26 48.23 9.65 15.93
CA PRO A 26 47.43 9.12 14.85
C PRO A 26 46.72 10.31 14.18
N ALA A 27 46.82 10.40 12.89
CA ALA A 27 46.06 11.36 12.11
C ALA A 27 44.59 11.20 12.52
N GLN A 28 43.96 12.26 13.01
CA GLN A 28 42.54 12.34 13.20
C GLN A 28 41.87 12.31 11.79
N GLY A 29 41.81 11.13 11.19
CA GLY A 29 40.89 10.86 10.12
C GLY A 29 39.49 10.90 10.73
N SER A 30 38.71 11.88 10.35
CA SER A 30 37.29 11.90 10.70
C SER A 30 36.63 10.64 10.11
N PHE A 31 36.28 9.69 10.98
CA PHE A 31 35.59 8.45 10.58
C PHE A 31 34.20 8.70 9.99
N PHE A 32 33.78 9.97 9.86
CA PHE A 32 32.50 10.42 9.32
C PHE A 32 32.66 11.58 8.33
N ALA A 33 33.62 11.48 7.40
CA ALA A 33 33.58 12.36 6.25
C ALA A 33 32.33 11.98 5.43
N GLN A 34 31.32 12.85 5.41
CA GLN A 34 30.22 12.68 4.47
C GLN A 34 30.79 12.54 3.05
N PRO A 35 30.33 11.56 2.27
CA PRO A 35 30.82 11.39 0.92
C PRO A 35 30.60 12.69 0.14
N GLN A 36 31.68 13.22 -0.45
CA GLN A 36 31.58 14.44 -1.24
C GLN A 36 30.68 14.17 -2.45
N MET A 37 29.75 15.09 -2.72
CA MET A 37 28.89 15.03 -3.89
C MET A 37 29.71 14.98 -5.16
N THR A 38 29.36 14.12 -6.10
CA THR A 38 29.93 14.07 -7.44
C THR A 38 29.62 15.35 -8.22
N PRO A 39 30.39 15.70 -9.27
CA PRO A 39 30.08 16.88 -10.11
C PRO A 39 28.64 16.85 -10.65
N ALA A 40 28.13 15.69 -11.08
CA ALA A 40 26.78 15.54 -11.56
C ALA A 40 25.72 15.79 -10.45
N GLN A 41 25.97 15.32 -9.23
CA GLN A 41 25.13 15.62 -8.09
C GLN A 41 25.14 17.12 -7.73
N GLN A 42 26.31 17.75 -7.71
CA GLN A 42 26.44 19.19 -7.43
C GLN A 42 25.70 20.04 -8.47
N GLU A 43 25.74 19.65 -9.74
CA GLU A 43 25.06 20.33 -10.83
C GLU A 43 23.54 20.19 -10.73
N ASN A 44 23.04 19.00 -10.40
CA ASN A 44 21.62 18.72 -10.25
C ASN A 44 21.03 19.20 -8.93
N PHE A 45 21.82 19.22 -7.85
CA PHE A 45 21.40 19.63 -6.52
C PHE A 45 22.28 20.79 -6.00
N PRO A 46 22.15 22.01 -6.56
CA PRO A 46 22.83 23.17 -6.04
C PRO A 46 22.39 23.47 -4.60
N THR A 47 23.24 24.15 -3.83
CA THR A 47 23.01 24.46 -2.41
C THR A 47 21.63 25.06 -2.13
N GLN A 48 21.13 25.93 -3.02
CA GLN A 48 19.80 26.50 -2.85
C GLN A 48 18.70 25.45 -2.94
N LEU A 49 18.77 24.50 -3.88
CA LEU A 49 17.79 23.43 -3.98
C LEU A 49 17.79 22.56 -2.71
N LEU A 50 18.95 22.17 -2.20
CA LEU A 50 19.07 21.42 -0.95
C LEU A 50 18.47 22.19 0.25
N ALA A 51 18.71 23.50 0.32
CA ALA A 51 18.09 24.35 1.35
C ALA A 51 16.57 24.42 1.22
N ASP A 52 16.04 24.46 -0.01
CA ASP A 52 14.58 24.44 -0.25
C ASP A 52 13.98 23.08 0.13
N LEU A 53 14.66 21.96 -0.15
CA LEU A 53 14.24 20.63 0.27
C LEU A 53 14.19 20.51 1.79
N ASP A 54 15.19 21.01 2.52
CA ASP A 54 15.21 21.01 3.98
C ASP A 54 14.08 21.89 4.57
N LYS A 55 13.79 23.01 3.93
CA LYS A 55 12.68 23.91 4.29
C LYS A 55 11.33 23.21 4.09
N ILE A 56 11.15 22.46 3.00
CA ILE A 56 9.94 21.67 2.73
C ILE A 56 9.75 20.60 3.81
N LYS A 57 10.80 19.80 4.08
CA LYS A 57 10.77 18.78 5.13
C LYS A 57 10.37 19.39 6.48
N SER A 58 11.05 20.48 6.88
CA SER A 58 10.80 21.13 8.17
C SER A 58 9.38 21.67 8.30
N ALA A 59 8.82 22.20 7.21
CA ALA A 59 7.44 22.65 7.18
C ALA A 59 6.45 21.49 7.27
N ALA A 60 6.67 20.41 6.51
CA ALA A 60 5.82 19.23 6.52
C ALA A 60 5.71 18.59 7.91
N LEU A 61 6.84 18.46 8.63
CA LEU A 61 6.90 17.84 9.96
C LEU A 61 6.12 18.60 11.04
N THR A 62 5.72 19.83 10.78
CA THR A 62 4.97 20.67 11.72
C THR A 62 3.57 21.04 11.22
N ASP A 63 3.17 20.51 10.06
CA ASP A 63 1.87 20.79 9.44
C ASP A 63 0.92 19.60 9.64
N ASP A 64 -0.35 19.90 9.81
CA ASP A 64 -1.42 18.90 9.95
C ASP A 64 -2.37 18.89 8.73
N TYR A 65 -1.98 19.50 7.61
CA TYR A 65 -2.84 19.59 6.42
C TYR A 65 -3.27 18.19 5.95
N ALA A 66 -2.35 17.26 5.73
CA ALA A 66 -2.71 15.91 5.30
C ALA A 66 -3.65 15.22 6.29
N TYR A 67 -3.41 15.34 7.61
CA TYR A 67 -4.29 14.74 8.61
C TYR A 67 -5.73 15.31 8.53
N ARG A 68 -5.88 16.62 8.32
CA ARG A 68 -7.20 17.23 8.12
C ARG A 68 -7.89 16.71 6.85
N GLN A 69 -7.12 16.48 5.77
CA GLN A 69 -7.68 15.92 4.54
C GLN A 69 -8.15 14.48 4.75
N VAL A 70 -7.33 13.63 5.39
CA VAL A 70 -7.73 12.26 5.75
C VAL A 70 -8.98 12.28 6.63
N ALA A 71 -9.01 13.13 7.68
CA ALA A 71 -10.16 13.24 8.56
C ALA A 71 -11.43 13.63 7.79
N HIS A 72 -11.35 14.58 6.87
CA HIS A 72 -12.52 14.97 6.07
C HIS A 72 -13.00 13.84 5.15
N LEU A 73 -12.08 13.18 4.44
CA LEU A 73 -12.42 12.07 3.54
C LEU A 73 -13.05 10.89 4.28
N THR A 74 -12.58 10.59 5.49
CA THR A 74 -13.00 9.41 6.25
C THR A 74 -14.19 9.66 7.17
N GLU A 75 -14.27 10.82 7.87
CA GLU A 75 -15.29 11.09 8.87
C GLU A 75 -16.47 11.91 8.33
N ASN A 76 -16.23 12.82 7.35
CA ASN A 76 -17.29 13.64 6.77
C ASN A 76 -17.90 13.02 5.51
N ILE A 77 -17.10 12.31 4.70
CA ILE A 77 -17.55 11.62 3.49
C ILE A 77 -17.77 10.13 3.76
N GLY A 78 -16.79 9.45 4.35
CA GLY A 78 -16.87 8.02 4.69
C GLY A 78 -16.38 7.10 3.59
N PRO A 79 -16.83 5.84 3.55
CA PRO A 79 -16.46 4.87 2.51
C PRO A 79 -16.77 5.39 1.11
N ARG A 80 -15.84 5.22 0.17
CA ARG A 80 -15.89 5.83 -1.16
C ARG A 80 -15.84 4.81 -2.32
N PRO A 81 -16.67 3.73 -2.30
CA PRO A 81 -16.64 2.75 -3.38
C PRO A 81 -16.92 3.42 -4.73
N SER A 82 -16.24 2.95 -5.76
CA SER A 82 -16.45 3.41 -7.14
C SER A 82 -17.92 3.41 -7.53
N GLY A 83 -18.37 4.50 -8.14
CA GLY A 83 -19.77 4.72 -8.53
C GLY A 83 -20.70 5.18 -7.42
N SER A 84 -20.23 5.27 -6.16
CA SER A 84 -21.05 5.73 -5.03
C SER A 84 -21.19 7.26 -4.99
N PRO A 85 -22.24 7.78 -4.31
CA PRO A 85 -22.36 9.22 -4.04
C PRO A 85 -21.18 9.77 -3.22
N GLN A 86 -20.59 8.95 -2.34
CA GLN A 86 -19.44 9.32 -1.53
C GLN A 86 -18.17 9.49 -2.38
N ALA A 87 -17.93 8.59 -3.36
CA ALA A 87 -16.83 8.77 -4.32
C ALA A 87 -16.97 10.09 -5.08
N LYS A 88 -18.18 10.44 -5.52
CA LYS A 88 -18.44 11.74 -6.16
C LYS A 88 -18.19 12.92 -5.23
N ALA A 89 -18.64 12.84 -3.98
CA ALA A 89 -18.40 13.87 -2.96
C ALA A 89 -16.90 14.07 -2.70
N ALA A 90 -16.13 12.99 -2.67
CA ALA A 90 -14.67 13.04 -2.51
C ALA A 90 -13.98 13.72 -3.71
N VAL A 91 -14.40 13.40 -4.94
CA VAL A 91 -13.95 14.10 -6.15
C VAL A 91 -14.18 15.61 -6.05
N ASP A 92 -15.41 16.01 -5.68
CA ASP A 92 -15.78 17.42 -5.57
C ASP A 92 -14.95 18.13 -4.49
N TYR A 93 -14.77 17.48 -3.35
CA TYR A 93 -13.99 18.01 -2.24
C TYR A 93 -12.51 18.20 -2.63
N VAL A 94 -11.84 17.15 -3.11
CA VAL A 94 -10.42 17.21 -3.48
C VAL A 94 -10.18 18.24 -4.58
N ALA A 95 -11.06 18.27 -5.58
CA ALA A 95 -10.97 19.27 -6.65
C ALA A 95 -11.15 20.72 -6.12
N ALA A 96 -12.03 20.93 -5.16
CA ALA A 96 -12.25 22.25 -4.56
C ALA A 96 -11.02 22.68 -3.75
N GLU A 97 -10.47 21.80 -2.91
CA GLU A 97 -9.28 22.07 -2.11
C GLU A 97 -8.06 22.41 -3.00
N LEU A 98 -7.82 21.62 -4.05
CA LEU A 98 -6.70 21.88 -4.97
C LEU A 98 -6.87 23.19 -5.75
N ARG A 99 -8.13 23.55 -6.12
CA ARG A 99 -8.41 24.89 -6.69
C ARG A 99 -8.15 26.04 -5.71
N GLN A 100 -8.50 25.86 -4.44
CA GLN A 100 -8.22 26.87 -3.40
C GLN A 100 -6.72 27.08 -3.21
N LEU A 101 -5.91 26.02 -3.39
CA LEU A 101 -4.45 26.12 -3.40
C LEU A 101 -3.90 26.82 -4.67
N GLY A 102 -4.75 27.14 -5.65
CA GLY A 102 -4.36 27.82 -6.90
C GLY A 102 -3.80 26.90 -7.99
N LEU A 103 -4.05 25.62 -7.93
CA LEU A 103 -3.68 24.67 -8.98
C LEU A 103 -4.70 24.71 -10.14
N ASP A 104 -4.22 24.35 -11.34
CA ASP A 104 -5.05 24.15 -12.52
C ASP A 104 -5.69 22.75 -12.46
N VAL A 105 -6.99 22.69 -12.11
CA VAL A 105 -7.69 21.43 -11.80
C VAL A 105 -8.59 20.99 -12.92
N GLN A 106 -8.38 19.77 -13.40
CA GLN A 106 -9.22 19.07 -14.38
C GLN A 106 -9.87 17.84 -13.75
N LEU A 107 -11.08 17.54 -14.15
CA LEU A 107 -11.77 16.30 -13.85
C LEU A 107 -11.79 15.44 -15.10
N GLU A 108 -11.07 14.34 -15.09
CA GLU A 108 -11.03 13.38 -16.19
C GLU A 108 -12.11 12.34 -15.98
N GLU A 109 -13.05 12.24 -16.92
CA GLU A 109 -14.17 11.31 -16.82
C GLU A 109 -13.71 9.86 -16.95
N VAL A 110 -14.12 9.03 -15.99
CA VAL A 110 -13.81 7.61 -15.92
C VAL A 110 -15.10 6.81 -15.85
N LYS A 111 -15.27 5.84 -16.73
CA LYS A 111 -16.35 4.87 -16.62
C LYS A 111 -15.97 3.79 -15.62
N VAL A 112 -16.67 3.73 -14.47
CA VAL A 112 -16.36 2.84 -13.37
C VAL A 112 -17.45 1.78 -13.16
N PRO A 113 -17.10 0.56 -12.72
CA PRO A 113 -18.09 -0.42 -12.29
C PRO A 113 -18.83 0.09 -11.05
N HIS A 114 -20.09 -0.30 -10.92
CA HIS A 114 -20.89 0.03 -9.74
C HIS A 114 -21.39 -1.27 -9.10
N TRP A 115 -20.66 -1.70 -8.08
CA TRP A 115 -21.01 -2.85 -7.27
C TRP A 115 -21.36 -2.39 -5.86
N VAL A 116 -22.47 -2.92 -5.32
CA VAL A 116 -23.01 -2.53 -4.01
C VAL A 116 -23.14 -3.78 -3.15
N ARG A 117 -22.61 -3.72 -1.93
CA ARG A 117 -22.74 -4.77 -0.92
C ARG A 117 -24.17 -4.88 -0.47
N GLY A 118 -24.63 -6.10 -0.20
CA GLY A 118 -25.95 -6.39 0.33
C GLY A 118 -25.91 -7.03 1.72
N ALA A 119 -26.90 -7.84 2.01
CA ALA A 119 -26.91 -8.65 3.22
C ALA A 119 -25.87 -9.77 3.14
N GLU A 120 -25.23 -10.06 4.28
CA GLU A 120 -24.13 -11.02 4.41
C GLU A 120 -24.34 -11.86 5.68
N THR A 121 -24.67 -13.13 5.53
CA THR A 121 -24.79 -14.06 6.66
C THR A 121 -24.25 -15.43 6.30
N ALA A 122 -23.64 -16.12 7.26
CA ALA A 122 -23.28 -17.52 7.14
C ALA A 122 -23.34 -18.22 8.49
N GLU A 123 -23.71 -19.52 8.41
CA GLU A 123 -23.73 -20.40 9.57
C GLU A 123 -23.46 -21.85 9.15
N LEU A 124 -22.82 -22.60 10.02
CA LEU A 124 -22.74 -24.06 9.89
C LEU A 124 -24.03 -24.66 10.42
N VAL A 125 -24.73 -25.39 9.55
CA VAL A 125 -26.05 -26.01 9.84
C VAL A 125 -25.96 -27.50 10.10
N GLU A 126 -24.83 -28.15 9.73
CA GLU A 126 -24.52 -29.54 10.03
C GLU A 126 -22.99 -29.68 10.20
N TYR A 127 -22.54 -30.20 11.33
CA TYR A 127 -21.12 -30.38 11.62
C TYR A 127 -20.88 -31.43 12.73
N PRO A 128 -19.72 -32.07 12.80
CA PRO A 128 -19.40 -33.03 13.84
C PRO A 128 -19.55 -32.45 15.27
N GLY A 129 -20.17 -33.19 16.17
CA GLY A 129 -20.38 -32.77 17.55
C GLY A 129 -21.46 -31.68 17.76
N GLN A 130 -22.22 -31.35 16.74
CA GLN A 130 -23.27 -30.33 16.81
C GLN A 130 -24.33 -30.67 17.89
N VAL A 131 -24.66 -29.71 18.74
CA VAL A 131 -25.80 -29.82 19.66
C VAL A 131 -27.08 -29.69 18.87
N SER A 132 -28.04 -30.60 19.10
CA SER A 132 -29.32 -30.61 18.36
C SER A 132 -30.03 -29.26 18.48
N GLY A 133 -30.48 -28.74 17.34
CA GLY A 133 -31.26 -27.49 17.26
C GLY A 133 -30.39 -26.21 17.33
N THR A 134 -29.06 -26.33 17.27
CA THR A 134 -28.13 -25.17 17.22
C THR A 134 -27.47 -25.04 15.87
N THR A 135 -26.96 -23.84 15.54
CA THR A 135 -26.08 -23.55 14.42
C THR A 135 -24.85 -22.82 14.92
N GLN A 136 -23.80 -22.80 14.12
CA GLN A 136 -22.56 -22.05 14.43
C GLN A 136 -22.39 -20.88 13.47
N LYS A 137 -22.52 -19.66 13.99
CA LYS A 137 -22.34 -18.43 13.19
C LYS A 137 -20.92 -18.33 12.65
N ILE A 138 -20.79 -18.01 11.37
CA ILE A 138 -19.56 -17.70 10.66
C ILE A 138 -19.58 -16.23 10.28
N VAL A 139 -18.48 -15.53 10.51
CA VAL A 139 -18.30 -14.14 10.10
C VAL A 139 -17.66 -14.09 8.73
N LEU A 140 -18.36 -13.49 7.79
CA LEU A 140 -17.88 -13.33 6.42
C LEU A 140 -18.21 -11.94 5.88
N THR A 141 -17.59 -11.59 4.78
CA THR A 141 -17.94 -10.46 3.92
C THR A 141 -17.87 -10.88 2.45
N ALA A 142 -18.72 -10.33 1.60
CA ALA A 142 -18.62 -10.57 0.16
C ALA A 142 -17.35 -9.97 -0.42
N LEU A 143 -16.78 -10.64 -1.41
CA LEU A 143 -15.70 -10.08 -2.24
C LEU A 143 -16.27 -9.18 -3.32
N GLY A 144 -15.52 -8.16 -3.72
CA GLY A 144 -15.85 -7.33 -4.88
C GLY A 144 -15.98 -8.19 -6.13
N GLY A 145 -17.04 -7.95 -6.91
CA GLY A 145 -17.37 -8.78 -8.07
C GLY A 145 -18.17 -10.07 -7.78
N SER A 146 -18.43 -10.37 -6.50
CA SER A 146 -19.31 -11.48 -6.12
C SER A 146 -20.72 -11.33 -6.70
N THR A 147 -21.35 -12.48 -7.03
CA THR A 147 -22.77 -12.55 -7.38
C THR A 147 -23.63 -12.86 -6.14
N SER A 148 -24.94 -12.62 -6.24
CA SER A 148 -25.89 -12.96 -5.18
C SER A 148 -26.16 -14.45 -5.10
N THR A 149 -26.48 -14.94 -3.88
CA THR A 149 -27.21 -16.18 -3.67
C THR A 149 -28.70 -16.02 -4.09
N ALA A 150 -29.46 -17.09 -4.09
CA ALA A 150 -30.92 -17.00 -4.10
C ALA A 150 -31.41 -16.26 -2.81
N ALA A 151 -32.65 -15.79 -2.84
CA ALA A 151 -33.27 -15.04 -1.72
C ALA A 151 -33.29 -15.84 -0.40
N GLU A 152 -33.53 -17.13 -0.48
CA GLU A 152 -33.52 -18.08 0.64
C GLU A 152 -32.09 -18.46 1.09
N GLY A 153 -31.06 -17.96 0.42
CA GLY A 153 -29.69 -18.33 0.64
C GLY A 153 -29.26 -19.58 -0.12
N LEU A 154 -28.10 -20.09 0.23
CA LEU A 154 -27.47 -21.28 -0.34
C LEU A 154 -27.04 -22.23 0.78
N ALA A 155 -27.52 -23.46 0.76
CA ALA A 155 -27.09 -24.51 1.69
C ALA A 155 -26.31 -25.62 0.96
N ALA A 156 -25.04 -25.80 1.24
CA ALA A 156 -24.21 -26.83 0.60
C ALA A 156 -23.13 -27.38 1.53
N ASP A 157 -22.64 -28.57 1.20
CA ASP A 157 -21.52 -29.15 1.92
C ASP A 157 -20.23 -28.37 1.59
N VAL A 158 -19.32 -28.33 2.56
CA VAL A 158 -18.06 -27.60 2.46
C VAL A 158 -16.92 -28.53 2.04
N VAL A 159 -16.03 -28.02 1.18
CA VAL A 159 -14.75 -28.61 0.80
C VAL A 159 -13.65 -27.62 1.09
N ILE A 160 -12.62 -28.06 1.81
CA ILE A 160 -11.45 -27.23 2.16
C ILE A 160 -10.31 -27.54 1.20
N VAL A 161 -9.63 -26.52 0.73
CA VAL A 161 -8.38 -26.61 -0.04
C VAL A 161 -7.41 -25.52 0.42
N ASN A 162 -6.12 -25.81 0.44
CA ASN A 162 -5.09 -24.82 0.78
C ASN A 162 -4.55 -24.10 -0.46
N ASN A 163 -4.64 -24.73 -1.63
CA ASN A 163 -4.06 -24.22 -2.86
C ASN A 163 -4.78 -24.73 -4.12
N PHE A 164 -4.41 -24.18 -5.29
CA PHE A 164 -4.99 -24.59 -6.57
C PHE A 164 -4.68 -26.03 -6.97
N ASP A 165 -3.54 -26.58 -6.56
CA ASP A 165 -3.19 -27.98 -6.88
C ASP A 165 -4.07 -28.96 -6.11
N GLU A 166 -4.37 -28.68 -4.84
CA GLU A 166 -5.35 -29.43 -4.06
C GLU A 166 -6.75 -29.36 -4.69
N LEU A 167 -7.20 -28.14 -5.04
CA LEU A 167 -8.48 -27.97 -5.74
C LEU A 167 -8.54 -28.81 -7.02
N LYS A 168 -7.51 -28.74 -7.84
CA LYS A 168 -7.41 -29.49 -9.08
C LYS A 168 -7.39 -31.02 -8.85
N SER A 169 -6.72 -31.47 -7.79
CA SER A 169 -6.64 -32.90 -7.45
C SER A 169 -7.99 -33.47 -7.00
N LEU A 170 -8.83 -32.68 -6.36
CA LEU A 170 -10.21 -33.06 -5.99
C LEU A 170 -11.09 -33.24 -7.23
N GLY A 171 -10.89 -32.39 -8.24
CA GLY A 171 -11.62 -32.43 -9.48
C GLY A 171 -13.12 -32.18 -9.31
N ARG A 172 -13.85 -32.15 -10.43
CA ARG A 172 -15.29 -31.85 -10.47
C ARG A 172 -16.12 -32.80 -9.61
N GLU A 173 -15.72 -34.05 -9.50
CA GLU A 173 -16.47 -35.08 -8.75
C GLU A 173 -16.65 -34.69 -7.27
N LYS A 174 -15.62 -34.11 -6.64
CA LYS A 174 -15.66 -33.74 -5.22
C LYS A 174 -16.03 -32.28 -4.99
N VAL A 175 -15.96 -31.43 -6.01
CA VAL A 175 -16.18 -29.98 -5.91
C VAL A 175 -17.57 -29.56 -6.38
N ALA A 176 -18.15 -30.24 -7.38
CA ALA A 176 -19.44 -29.81 -7.91
C ALA A 176 -20.54 -29.82 -6.85
N GLY A 177 -21.30 -28.72 -6.78
CA GLY A 177 -22.38 -28.53 -5.81
C GLY A 177 -21.91 -28.22 -4.39
N LYS A 178 -20.64 -27.91 -4.18
CA LYS A 178 -20.05 -27.62 -2.85
C LYS A 178 -19.72 -26.15 -2.69
N VAL A 179 -19.59 -25.71 -1.44
CA VAL A 179 -18.89 -24.47 -1.06
C VAL A 179 -17.41 -24.82 -0.93
N VAL A 180 -16.56 -24.20 -1.74
CA VAL A 180 -15.09 -24.36 -1.63
C VAL A 180 -14.57 -23.30 -0.70
N VAL A 181 -13.78 -23.69 0.31
CA VAL A 181 -13.07 -22.76 1.21
C VAL A 181 -11.57 -22.89 0.94
N PHE A 182 -10.97 -21.82 0.41
CA PHE A 182 -9.53 -21.68 0.30
C PHE A 182 -8.96 -21.25 1.65
N ASN A 183 -8.13 -22.10 2.25
CA ASN A 183 -7.61 -21.91 3.62
C ASN A 183 -6.12 -21.55 3.63
N GLU A 184 -5.58 -20.89 2.59
CA GLU A 184 -4.20 -20.42 2.59
C GLU A 184 -3.98 -19.44 3.71
N ILE A 185 -2.90 -19.63 4.48
CA ILE A 185 -2.58 -18.84 5.67
C ILE A 185 -1.66 -17.69 5.29
N TYR A 186 -2.05 -16.47 5.67
CA TYR A 186 -1.15 -15.31 5.63
C TYR A 186 0.04 -15.52 6.57
N ASP A 187 1.28 -15.42 6.07
CA ASP A 187 2.49 -15.68 6.85
C ASP A 187 2.83 -14.52 7.78
N LYS A 188 2.28 -14.58 8.99
CA LYS A 188 2.52 -13.57 10.06
C LYS A 188 4.00 -13.44 10.44
N LYS A 189 4.83 -14.48 10.25
CA LYS A 189 6.27 -14.41 10.55
C LYS A 189 7.01 -13.57 9.50
N LYS A 190 6.67 -13.76 8.22
CA LYS A 190 7.19 -12.89 7.15
C LYS A 190 6.77 -11.43 7.38
N ALA A 191 5.50 -11.19 7.73
CA ALA A 191 5.02 -9.86 8.01
C ALA A 191 5.78 -9.19 9.16
N ALA A 192 5.97 -9.89 10.27
CA ALA A 192 6.74 -9.39 11.41
C ALA A 192 8.22 -9.12 11.08
N ALA A 193 8.78 -9.81 10.09
CA ALA A 193 10.13 -9.59 9.58
C ALA A 193 10.23 -8.43 8.54
N GLY A 194 9.14 -7.68 8.31
CA GLY A 194 9.10 -6.58 7.33
C GLY A 194 8.74 -7.04 5.89
N LEU A 195 8.38 -8.31 5.69
CA LEU A 195 8.03 -8.88 4.38
C LEU A 195 6.51 -9.06 4.23
N SER A 196 5.73 -8.12 4.73
CA SER A 196 4.26 -8.18 4.76
C SER A 196 3.63 -8.24 3.36
N PHE A 197 4.15 -7.46 2.41
CA PHE A 197 3.69 -7.48 1.02
C PHE A 197 4.03 -8.80 0.30
N VAL A 198 5.15 -9.43 0.64
CA VAL A 198 5.47 -10.78 0.14
C VAL A 198 4.47 -11.81 0.67
N ALA A 199 4.18 -11.76 1.98
CA ALA A 199 3.17 -12.63 2.59
C ALA A 199 1.78 -12.43 1.99
N TYR A 200 1.43 -11.17 1.71
CA TYR A 200 0.17 -10.83 1.04
C TYR A 200 0.11 -11.38 -0.38
N GLY A 201 1.14 -11.16 -1.19
CA GLY A 201 1.21 -11.66 -2.57
C GLY A 201 1.07 -13.18 -2.69
N GLU A 202 1.56 -13.94 -1.71
CA GLU A 202 1.41 -15.41 -1.67
C GLU A 202 -0.04 -15.84 -1.44
N ALA A 203 -0.80 -15.09 -0.63
CA ALA A 203 -2.17 -15.45 -0.24
C ALA A 203 -3.25 -14.80 -1.12
N VAL A 204 -3.06 -13.57 -1.59
CA VAL A 204 -4.08 -12.78 -2.30
C VAL A 204 -4.53 -13.40 -3.62
N ARG A 205 -3.69 -14.18 -4.27
CA ARG A 205 -4.04 -14.88 -5.52
C ARG A 205 -5.26 -15.80 -5.39
N TYR A 206 -5.48 -16.34 -4.19
CA TYR A 206 -6.67 -17.17 -3.92
C TYR A 206 -7.91 -16.31 -3.78
N ARG A 207 -7.81 -15.08 -3.25
CA ARG A 207 -8.89 -14.12 -3.27
C ARG A 207 -9.26 -13.72 -4.70
N GLY A 208 -8.27 -13.37 -5.51
CA GLY A 208 -8.50 -12.93 -6.90
C GLY A 208 -9.04 -14.02 -7.80
N MET A 209 -8.38 -15.19 -7.83
CA MET A 209 -8.61 -16.26 -8.81
C MET A 209 -9.37 -17.46 -8.26
N GLY A 210 -9.40 -17.65 -6.94
CA GLY A 210 -10.00 -18.84 -6.30
C GLY A 210 -11.47 -19.05 -6.67
N PRO A 211 -12.33 -18.04 -6.61
CA PRO A 211 -13.74 -18.18 -6.97
C PRO A 211 -13.94 -18.69 -8.40
N ARG A 212 -13.16 -18.18 -9.37
CA ARG A 212 -13.22 -18.63 -10.78
C ARG A 212 -12.76 -20.06 -10.90
N ALA A 213 -11.63 -20.43 -10.29
CA ALA A 213 -11.12 -21.79 -10.33
C ALA A 213 -12.09 -22.80 -9.70
N ALA A 214 -12.76 -22.44 -8.61
CA ALA A 214 -13.79 -23.28 -7.99
C ALA A 214 -15.03 -23.41 -8.90
N ALA A 215 -15.49 -22.32 -9.51
CA ALA A 215 -16.63 -22.31 -10.43
C ALA A 215 -16.41 -23.23 -11.63
N GLU A 216 -15.21 -23.26 -12.21
CA GLU A 216 -14.82 -24.13 -13.32
C GLU A 216 -15.01 -25.61 -12.99
N LEU A 217 -14.87 -25.99 -11.71
CA LEU A 217 -15.12 -27.34 -11.21
C LEU A 217 -16.55 -27.55 -10.71
N GLY A 218 -17.43 -26.54 -10.88
CA GLY A 218 -18.85 -26.63 -10.54
C GLY A 218 -19.18 -26.35 -9.08
N ALA A 219 -18.30 -25.68 -8.34
CA ALA A 219 -18.64 -25.14 -7.02
C ALA A 219 -19.85 -24.19 -7.10
N VAL A 220 -20.66 -24.15 -6.04
CA VAL A 220 -21.83 -23.27 -5.95
C VAL A 220 -21.56 -21.98 -5.18
N ALA A 221 -20.46 -21.93 -4.43
CA ALA A 221 -19.89 -20.74 -3.82
C ALA A 221 -18.41 -20.95 -3.52
N ALA A 222 -17.66 -19.87 -3.39
CA ALA A 222 -16.27 -19.91 -2.94
C ALA A 222 -16.04 -18.94 -1.78
N LEU A 223 -15.40 -19.43 -0.73
CA LEU A 223 -15.01 -18.63 0.42
C LEU A 223 -13.49 -18.64 0.55
N ILE A 224 -12.93 -17.51 0.91
CA ILE A 224 -11.50 -17.33 1.03
C ILE A 224 -11.19 -17.00 2.49
N ARG A 225 -10.22 -17.68 3.10
CA ARG A 225 -9.63 -17.21 4.36
C ARG A 225 -9.17 -15.78 4.16
N SER A 226 -9.52 -14.87 5.06
CA SER A 226 -9.15 -13.46 4.99
C SER A 226 -7.64 -13.30 4.78
N VAL A 227 -7.28 -12.47 3.80
CA VAL A 227 -5.90 -12.25 3.38
C VAL A 227 -5.33 -11.07 4.17
N GLY A 228 -4.84 -11.34 5.36
CA GLY A 228 -4.27 -10.31 6.21
C GLY A 228 -3.79 -10.86 7.55
N ASN A 229 -3.24 -9.96 8.35
CA ASN A 229 -2.63 -10.28 9.65
C ASN A 229 -3.60 -10.07 10.84
N ALA A 230 -4.81 -9.55 10.59
CA ALA A 230 -5.78 -9.27 11.62
C ALA A 230 -6.23 -10.53 12.36
N ASP A 231 -6.31 -10.41 13.67
CA ASP A 231 -7.04 -11.28 14.58
C ASP A 231 -8.42 -10.66 14.89
N TYR A 232 -9.15 -11.16 15.85
CA TYR A 232 -10.42 -10.59 16.32
C TYR A 232 -11.61 -10.80 15.38
N ARG A 233 -11.61 -11.86 14.59
CA ARG A 233 -12.67 -12.23 13.66
C ARG A 233 -13.05 -11.10 12.69
N LEU A 234 -12.04 -10.43 12.14
CA LEU A 234 -12.19 -9.33 11.19
C LEU A 234 -12.02 -9.87 9.75
N PRO A 235 -13.08 -9.89 8.92
CA PRO A 235 -12.96 -10.34 7.55
C PRO A 235 -12.36 -9.24 6.66
N HIS A 236 -11.52 -9.66 5.69
CA HIS A 236 -10.91 -8.80 4.68
C HIS A 236 -11.66 -8.95 3.35
N THR A 237 -12.24 -7.88 2.84
CA THR A 237 -12.79 -7.83 1.48
C THR A 237 -11.69 -7.68 0.43
N GLY A 238 -12.05 -7.32 -0.77
CA GLY A 238 -11.16 -6.97 -1.87
C GLY A 238 -11.67 -7.53 -3.19
N PHE A 239 -11.04 -7.12 -4.28
CA PHE A 239 -11.42 -7.51 -5.63
C PHE A 239 -11.26 -9.03 -5.85
N SER A 240 -12.22 -9.60 -6.58
CA SER A 240 -12.18 -10.96 -7.11
C SER A 240 -12.63 -10.96 -8.57
N PHE A 241 -11.92 -11.69 -9.42
CA PHE A 241 -12.34 -11.82 -10.82
C PHE A 241 -13.70 -12.49 -10.93
N PRO A 242 -14.62 -11.97 -11.77
CA PRO A 242 -15.97 -12.49 -11.91
C PRO A 242 -15.96 -14.01 -12.14
N ALA A 243 -16.68 -14.75 -11.31
CA ALA A 243 -16.75 -16.21 -11.31
C ALA A 243 -18.15 -16.76 -11.62
N GLY A 244 -19.18 -15.91 -11.59
CA GLY A 244 -20.57 -16.33 -11.78
C GLY A 244 -21.16 -17.11 -10.60
N ILE A 245 -20.47 -17.19 -9.48
CA ILE A 245 -20.91 -17.79 -8.22
C ILE A 245 -20.71 -16.79 -7.07
N PRO A 246 -21.46 -16.92 -5.96
CA PRO A 246 -21.21 -16.16 -4.74
C PRO A 246 -19.79 -16.39 -4.22
N ALA A 247 -19.13 -15.29 -3.86
CA ALA A 247 -17.77 -15.31 -3.34
C ALA A 247 -17.64 -14.39 -2.13
N GLY A 248 -16.99 -14.88 -1.05
CA GLY A 248 -16.81 -14.13 0.18
C GLY A 248 -15.47 -14.45 0.85
N ALA A 249 -15.06 -13.59 1.78
CA ALA A 249 -13.97 -13.87 2.70
C ALA A 249 -14.52 -14.20 4.07
N VAL A 250 -14.04 -15.27 4.68
CA VAL A 250 -14.30 -15.63 6.07
C VAL A 250 -13.12 -15.19 6.95
N THR A 251 -13.38 -14.93 8.23
CA THR A 251 -12.28 -14.61 9.15
C THR A 251 -11.29 -15.76 9.28
N ALA A 252 -10.06 -15.45 9.68
CA ALA A 252 -9.01 -16.45 9.86
C ALA A 252 -9.44 -17.51 10.89
N GLU A 253 -10.06 -17.09 11.99
CA GLU A 253 -10.54 -17.97 13.07
C GLU A 253 -11.70 -18.87 12.61
N ASP A 254 -12.61 -18.33 11.80
CA ASP A 254 -13.71 -19.14 11.28
C ASP A 254 -13.25 -20.11 10.19
N ALA A 255 -12.24 -19.74 9.38
CA ALA A 255 -11.61 -20.66 8.46
C ALA A 255 -10.94 -21.82 9.19
N ASP A 256 -10.23 -21.56 10.30
CA ASP A 256 -9.64 -22.59 11.16
C ASP A 256 -10.71 -23.49 11.79
N LEU A 257 -11.81 -22.91 12.28
CA LEU A 257 -12.95 -23.67 12.80
C LEU A 257 -13.54 -24.61 11.75
N ILE A 258 -13.82 -24.09 10.56
CA ILE A 258 -14.40 -24.89 9.47
C ILE A 258 -13.43 -26.00 9.06
N ALA A 259 -12.15 -25.68 8.91
CA ALA A 259 -11.11 -26.65 8.55
C ALA A 259 -10.99 -27.75 9.62
N HIS A 260 -10.97 -27.39 10.90
CA HIS A 260 -10.91 -28.34 12.01
C HIS A 260 -12.12 -29.29 12.00
N LEU A 261 -13.35 -28.76 11.91
CA LEU A 261 -14.56 -29.58 11.88
C LEU A 261 -14.58 -30.52 10.64
N ALA A 262 -14.10 -30.04 9.50
CA ALA A 262 -14.02 -30.86 8.28
C ALA A 262 -13.08 -32.08 8.41
N THR A 263 -12.08 -32.04 9.30
CA THR A 263 -11.24 -33.22 9.61
C THR A 263 -11.97 -34.30 10.38
N GLN A 264 -13.06 -33.93 11.08
CA GLN A 264 -13.83 -34.84 11.91
C GLN A 264 -15.02 -35.47 11.17
N GLY A 265 -15.46 -34.84 10.08
CA GLY A 265 -16.59 -35.34 9.29
C GLY A 265 -17.19 -34.29 8.38
N LYS A 266 -18.42 -34.55 7.98
CA LYS A 266 -19.15 -33.67 7.06
C LYS A 266 -19.45 -32.33 7.72
N VAL A 267 -19.24 -31.24 6.97
CA VAL A 267 -19.61 -29.88 7.32
C VAL A 267 -20.54 -29.34 6.24
N ARG A 268 -21.66 -28.77 6.64
CA ARG A 268 -22.63 -28.10 5.76
C ARG A 268 -22.85 -26.67 6.21
N MET A 269 -22.80 -25.75 5.27
CA MET A 269 -22.97 -24.32 5.51
C MET A 269 -24.23 -23.82 4.82
N HIS A 270 -24.93 -22.89 5.47
CA HIS A 270 -25.90 -22.01 4.85
C HIS A 270 -25.33 -20.60 4.80
N LEU A 271 -25.38 -19.95 3.63
CA LEU A 271 -24.91 -18.58 3.45
C LEU A 271 -25.87 -17.78 2.58
N THR A 272 -25.97 -16.49 2.90
CA THR A 272 -26.72 -15.51 2.11
C THR A 272 -25.78 -14.35 1.81
N LEU A 273 -25.58 -14.09 0.53
CA LEU A 273 -24.88 -12.91 0.01
C LEU A 273 -25.78 -12.25 -1.02
N THR A 274 -26.07 -10.96 -0.86
CA THR A 274 -26.98 -10.25 -1.77
C THR A 274 -26.35 -9.01 -2.39
N PRO A 275 -25.07 -9.04 -2.82
CA PRO A 275 -24.49 -7.90 -3.51
C PRO A 275 -25.20 -7.66 -4.84
N GLN A 276 -25.17 -6.43 -5.32
CA GLN A 276 -25.78 -6.05 -6.58
C GLN A 276 -24.76 -5.41 -7.50
N LYS A 277 -24.74 -5.86 -8.75
CA LYS A 277 -24.06 -5.15 -9.83
C LYS A 277 -25.07 -4.20 -10.47
N LEU A 278 -24.89 -2.91 -10.25
CA LEU A 278 -25.67 -1.86 -10.89
C LEU A 278 -25.06 -1.50 -12.26
N PRO A 279 -25.76 -0.70 -13.10
CA PRO A 279 -25.15 -0.15 -14.31
C PRO A 279 -23.87 0.63 -13.97
N ASP A 280 -22.86 0.53 -14.85
CA ASP A 280 -21.65 1.30 -14.70
C ASP A 280 -21.98 2.80 -14.51
N SER A 281 -21.19 3.47 -13.70
CA SER A 281 -21.33 4.88 -13.33
C SER A 281 -20.20 5.72 -13.96
N ILE A 282 -20.33 7.03 -13.85
CA ILE A 282 -19.27 7.96 -14.18
C ILE A 282 -18.58 8.41 -12.89
N GLY A 283 -17.29 8.12 -12.80
CA GLY A 283 -16.35 8.66 -11.81
C GLY A 283 -15.40 9.66 -12.46
N TYR A 284 -14.46 10.18 -11.70
CA TYR A 284 -13.47 11.13 -12.22
C TYR A 284 -12.12 10.94 -11.52
N ASN A 285 -11.03 10.90 -12.30
CA ASN A 285 -9.72 11.25 -11.76
C ASN A 285 -9.69 12.76 -11.48
N VAL A 286 -9.12 13.17 -10.36
CA VAL A 286 -8.83 14.58 -10.09
C VAL A 286 -7.38 14.84 -10.45
N ILE A 287 -7.16 15.64 -11.49
CA ILE A 287 -5.83 16.00 -11.99
C ILE A 287 -5.60 17.47 -11.69
N ALA A 288 -4.50 17.82 -11.02
CA ALA A 288 -4.22 19.20 -10.63
C ALA A 288 -2.75 19.56 -10.85
N ASP A 289 -2.49 20.58 -11.64
CA ASP A 289 -1.15 21.03 -12.03
C ASP A 289 -0.70 22.27 -11.26
N LEU A 290 0.39 22.15 -10.53
CA LEU A 290 1.23 23.27 -10.14
C LEU A 290 2.28 23.49 -11.24
N LYS A 291 2.01 24.45 -12.13
CA LYS A 291 2.79 24.65 -13.36
C LYS A 291 4.23 25.04 -13.10
N GLY A 292 5.13 24.38 -13.80
CA GLY A 292 6.57 24.64 -13.77
C GLY A 292 6.94 26.03 -14.28
N SER A 293 8.07 26.55 -13.80
CA SER A 293 8.57 27.89 -14.16
C SER A 293 9.47 27.91 -15.40
N GLU A 294 10.12 26.78 -15.72
CA GLU A 294 11.10 26.68 -16.81
C GLU A 294 10.66 25.67 -17.88
N HIS A 295 10.13 24.53 -17.46
CA HIS A 295 9.73 23.41 -18.31
C HIS A 295 8.30 22.94 -17.96
N PRO A 296 7.26 23.78 -18.14
CA PRO A 296 5.90 23.46 -17.74
C PRO A 296 5.29 22.25 -18.50
N GLU A 297 5.88 21.87 -19.64
CA GLU A 297 5.49 20.68 -20.41
C GLU A 297 6.03 19.37 -19.83
N GLN A 298 7.05 19.42 -18.96
CA GLN A 298 7.59 18.26 -18.27
C GLN A 298 6.85 18.05 -16.94
N ILE A 299 6.46 16.82 -16.66
CA ILE A 299 5.54 16.50 -15.57
C ILE A 299 6.18 15.53 -14.59
N VAL A 300 6.11 15.85 -13.31
CA VAL A 300 6.32 14.94 -12.18
C VAL A 300 4.96 14.66 -11.57
N VAL A 301 4.53 13.40 -11.55
CA VAL A 301 3.28 12.98 -10.92
C VAL A 301 3.52 12.63 -9.46
N VAL A 302 2.61 13.08 -8.58
CA VAL A 302 2.46 12.62 -7.19
C VAL A 302 1.01 12.18 -7.01
N SER A 303 0.77 11.00 -6.47
CA SER A 303 -0.56 10.41 -6.52
C SER A 303 -0.89 9.44 -5.39
N GLY A 304 -2.17 9.16 -5.26
CA GLY A 304 -2.82 8.11 -4.49
C GLY A 304 -4.22 7.89 -5.05
N HIS A 305 -4.93 6.82 -4.63
CA HIS A 305 -6.29 6.57 -5.13
C HIS A 305 -7.38 7.11 -4.18
N LEU A 306 -8.47 7.56 -4.76
CA LEU A 306 -9.52 8.28 -4.03
C LEU A 306 -10.67 7.38 -3.59
N ASP A 307 -10.96 6.33 -4.35
CA ASP A 307 -11.93 5.34 -3.94
C ASP A 307 -11.43 4.48 -2.78
N SER A 308 -12.28 3.72 -2.18
CA SER A 308 -11.96 2.79 -1.08
C SER A 308 -13.01 1.68 -1.01
N TRP A 309 -12.68 0.59 -0.31
CA TRP A 309 -13.70 -0.38 0.08
C TRP A 309 -14.70 0.22 1.07
N ASP A 310 -15.84 -0.45 1.19
CA ASP A 310 -17.03 0.00 1.92
C ASP A 310 -17.13 -0.52 3.37
N LEU A 311 -16.22 -1.39 3.80
CA LEU A 311 -16.23 -1.96 5.16
C LEU A 311 -15.71 -0.96 6.20
N GLY A 312 -14.61 -0.31 5.90
CA GLY A 312 -14.00 0.79 6.67
C GLY A 312 -14.33 2.15 6.06
N THR A 313 -13.52 3.14 6.36
CA THR A 313 -13.63 4.49 5.78
C THR A 313 -12.47 4.83 4.84
N GLY A 314 -11.58 3.87 4.53
CA GLY A 314 -10.47 4.05 3.62
C GLY A 314 -9.48 5.11 4.12
N ALA A 315 -8.99 4.98 5.36
CA ALA A 315 -8.06 5.96 5.94
C ALA A 315 -6.63 5.69 5.51
N ILE A 316 -6.18 4.43 5.66
CA ILE A 316 -4.85 4.01 5.23
C ILE A 316 -4.84 3.57 3.76
N ASP A 317 -6.02 3.31 3.19
CA ASP A 317 -6.22 2.74 1.86
C ASP A 317 -7.42 3.44 1.15
N ASP A 318 -7.24 4.60 0.46
CA ASP A 318 -5.98 5.37 0.39
C ASP A 318 -6.21 6.87 0.56
N ALA A 319 -7.04 7.29 1.53
CA ALA A 319 -7.15 8.72 1.85
C ALA A 319 -5.80 9.32 2.27
N ALA A 320 -4.90 8.52 2.87
CA ALA A 320 -3.58 8.96 3.28
C ALA A 320 -2.70 9.33 2.08
N GLY A 321 -2.64 8.49 1.03
CA GLY A 321 -1.85 8.76 -0.17
C GLY A 321 -2.36 9.98 -0.94
N VAL A 322 -3.68 10.11 -1.08
CA VAL A 322 -4.28 11.33 -1.65
C VAL A 322 -3.87 12.55 -0.84
N ALA A 323 -3.98 12.49 0.48
CA ALA A 323 -3.71 13.63 1.36
C ALA A 323 -2.23 14.06 1.35
N VAL A 324 -1.27 13.11 1.34
CA VAL A 324 0.16 13.45 1.26
C VAL A 324 0.53 14.00 -0.10
N SER A 325 -0.12 13.54 -1.17
CA SER A 325 0.04 14.07 -2.53
C SER A 325 -0.49 15.50 -2.64
N MET A 326 -1.65 15.79 -2.04
CA MET A 326 -2.19 17.16 -1.94
C MET A 326 -1.26 18.05 -1.12
N GLN A 327 -0.72 17.56 0.00
CA GLN A 327 0.17 18.34 0.86
C GLN A 327 1.50 18.65 0.18
N ALA A 328 1.99 17.81 -0.73
CA ALA A 328 3.17 18.16 -1.51
C ALA A 328 2.99 19.47 -2.30
N ALA A 329 1.84 19.65 -2.94
CA ALA A 329 1.52 20.90 -3.64
C ALA A 329 1.23 22.07 -2.68
N GLU A 330 0.50 21.80 -1.57
CA GLU A 330 0.22 22.81 -0.53
C GLU A 330 1.50 23.42 0.03
N LEU A 331 2.47 22.60 0.40
CA LEU A 331 3.75 23.05 0.94
C LEU A 331 4.49 23.95 -0.05
N LEU A 332 4.51 23.63 -1.34
CA LEU A 332 5.16 24.47 -2.35
C LEU A 332 4.48 25.84 -2.46
N GLN A 333 3.15 25.87 -2.44
CA GLN A 333 2.39 27.14 -2.48
C GLN A 333 2.63 27.96 -1.21
N LYS A 334 2.54 27.34 -0.04
CA LYS A 334 2.75 27.98 1.27
C LYS A 334 4.16 28.57 1.44
N LEU A 335 5.17 27.87 0.91
CA LEU A 335 6.57 28.29 0.97
C LEU A 335 6.98 29.20 -0.19
N HIS A 336 6.06 29.50 -1.12
CA HIS A 336 6.30 30.25 -2.35
C HIS A 336 7.42 29.66 -3.22
N LEU A 337 7.51 28.31 -3.25
CA LEU A 337 8.46 27.58 -4.08
C LEU A 337 7.80 27.23 -5.40
N ARG A 338 8.49 27.52 -6.50
CA ARG A 338 8.04 27.16 -7.84
C ARG A 338 8.98 26.13 -8.43
N PRO A 339 8.51 24.91 -8.71
CA PRO A 339 9.35 23.92 -9.38
C PRO A 339 9.67 24.35 -10.80
N LYS A 340 10.75 23.82 -11.38
CA LYS A 340 11.10 24.05 -12.79
C LYS A 340 10.13 23.35 -13.74
N ARG A 341 9.68 22.14 -13.38
CA ARG A 341 8.72 21.29 -14.08
C ARG A 341 7.39 21.30 -13.37
N THR A 342 6.34 20.96 -14.08
CA THR A 342 5.00 20.86 -13.48
C THR A 342 4.97 19.71 -12.46
N LEU A 343 4.51 20.01 -11.25
CA LEU A 343 4.10 19.00 -10.28
C LEU A 343 2.61 18.74 -10.48
N ARG A 344 2.26 17.51 -10.87
CA ARG A 344 0.89 17.07 -11.10
C ARG A 344 0.43 16.20 -9.95
N VAL A 345 -0.58 16.64 -9.21
CA VAL A 345 -1.30 15.81 -8.23
C VAL A 345 -2.38 15.05 -8.97
N ILE A 346 -2.45 13.72 -8.77
CA ILE A 346 -3.55 12.92 -9.29
C ILE A 346 -4.16 12.13 -8.12
N ALA A 347 -5.49 12.27 -7.94
CA ALA A 347 -6.28 11.37 -7.12
C ALA A 347 -7.03 10.43 -8.06
N TRP A 348 -6.58 9.17 -8.11
CA TRP A 348 -7.10 8.16 -9.03
C TRP A 348 -8.47 7.66 -8.59
N MET A 349 -9.27 7.24 -9.55
CA MET A 349 -10.59 6.63 -9.30
C MET A 349 -10.61 5.19 -9.78
N ASP A 350 -11.19 4.30 -8.94
CA ASP A 350 -11.43 2.89 -9.26
C ASP A 350 -10.17 2.01 -9.24
N GLU A 351 -9.20 2.32 -8.37
CA GLU A 351 -8.07 1.40 -8.13
C GLU A 351 -8.59 0.06 -7.65
N GLU A 352 -9.43 0.06 -6.61
CA GLU A 352 -9.95 -1.07 -5.86
C GLU A 352 -10.80 -2.06 -6.67
N SER A 353 -11.36 -1.62 -7.78
CA SER A 353 -12.29 -2.43 -8.57
C SER A 353 -11.81 -2.72 -9.99
N GLY A 354 -10.56 -2.37 -10.31
CA GLY A 354 -9.94 -2.74 -11.57
C GLY A 354 -9.11 -1.68 -12.26
N GLY A 355 -8.88 -0.51 -11.63
CA GLY A 355 -7.97 0.51 -12.13
C GLY A 355 -8.49 1.25 -13.36
N ALA A 356 -9.79 1.51 -13.44
CA ALA A 356 -10.36 2.21 -14.61
C ALA A 356 -9.82 3.63 -14.74
N GLY A 357 -9.46 4.30 -13.64
CA GLY A 357 -8.88 5.63 -13.63
C GLY A 357 -7.51 5.67 -14.30
N SER A 358 -6.58 4.86 -13.84
CA SER A 358 -5.24 4.77 -14.40
C SER A 358 -5.22 4.25 -15.84
N GLN A 359 -6.12 3.32 -16.17
CA GLN A 359 -6.31 2.85 -17.55
C GLN A 359 -6.84 3.96 -18.46
N THR A 360 -7.78 4.80 -18.00
CA THR A 360 -8.31 5.94 -18.75
C THR A 360 -7.20 6.96 -19.01
N TYR A 361 -6.48 7.35 -17.95
CA TYR A 361 -5.36 8.27 -18.09
C TYR A 361 -4.30 7.75 -19.07
N SER A 362 -3.93 6.48 -18.96
CA SER A 362 -2.97 5.87 -19.88
C SER A 362 -3.46 5.84 -21.32
N ARG A 363 -4.71 5.53 -21.55
CA ARG A 363 -5.31 5.56 -22.90
C ARG A 363 -5.25 6.96 -23.52
N ASP A 364 -5.60 7.98 -22.72
CA ASP A 364 -5.81 9.34 -23.21
C ASP A 364 -4.51 10.15 -23.23
N HIS A 365 -3.52 9.82 -22.37
CA HIS A 365 -2.25 10.54 -22.20
C HIS A 365 -1.00 9.75 -22.61
N SER A 366 -1.11 8.51 -23.13
CA SER A 366 0.06 7.69 -23.48
C SER A 366 1.04 8.39 -24.42
N ALA A 367 0.55 9.19 -25.37
CA ALA A 367 1.41 9.99 -26.25
C ALA A 367 2.21 11.08 -25.52
N GLU A 368 1.77 11.46 -24.30
CA GLU A 368 2.43 12.46 -23.47
C GLU A 368 3.38 11.85 -22.44
N PHE A 369 3.43 10.52 -22.28
CA PHE A 369 4.32 9.87 -21.33
C PHE A 369 5.80 10.19 -21.56
N VAL A 370 6.18 10.58 -22.77
CA VAL A 370 7.51 11.12 -23.07
C VAL A 370 7.83 12.40 -22.29
N LYS A 371 6.80 13.15 -21.86
CA LYS A 371 6.90 14.36 -21.04
C LYS A 371 6.85 14.08 -19.54
N HIS A 372 6.40 12.89 -19.11
CA HIS A 372 6.39 12.49 -17.71
C HIS A 372 7.81 12.10 -17.31
N VAL A 373 8.44 12.90 -16.47
CA VAL A 373 9.86 12.71 -16.07
C VAL A 373 9.99 11.87 -14.80
N ALA A 374 8.93 11.75 -14.01
CA ALA A 374 8.80 10.83 -12.90
C ALA A 374 7.33 10.65 -12.50
N ALA A 375 7.02 9.54 -11.85
CA ALA A 375 5.73 9.29 -11.21
C ALA A 375 5.97 8.68 -9.81
N ILE A 376 5.25 9.19 -8.81
CA ILE A 376 5.32 8.76 -7.41
C ILE A 376 3.90 8.41 -6.97
N GLU A 377 3.74 7.25 -6.33
CA GLU A 377 2.46 6.84 -5.73
C GLU A 377 2.66 6.52 -4.25
N CYS A 378 1.69 6.86 -3.43
CA CYS A 378 1.62 6.48 -2.03
C CYS A 378 0.34 5.68 -1.84
N ASP A 379 0.45 4.36 -1.74
CA ASP A 379 -0.65 3.41 -1.63
C ASP A 379 -0.22 2.17 -0.80
N THR A 380 0.51 2.40 0.28
CA THR A 380 0.95 1.35 1.19
C THR A 380 0.67 1.70 2.66
N GLY A 381 -0.28 2.65 2.85
CA GLY A 381 -0.73 3.11 4.16
C GLY A 381 -0.14 4.45 4.59
N ALA A 382 -0.02 4.64 5.91
CA ALA A 382 0.46 5.88 6.51
C ALA A 382 1.45 5.65 7.66
N ALA A 383 2.06 4.47 7.72
CA ALA A 383 3.08 4.15 8.74
C ALA A 383 4.40 4.88 8.45
N HIS A 384 5.36 4.75 9.36
CA HIS A 384 6.67 5.40 9.24
C HIS A 384 7.32 5.12 7.88
N PRO A 385 7.70 6.16 7.09
CA PRO A 385 8.35 5.97 5.80
C PRO A 385 9.80 5.51 5.97
N LEU A 386 10.21 4.52 5.18
CA LEU A 386 11.57 3.99 5.14
C LEU A 386 12.35 4.53 3.93
N GLY A 387 11.65 5.01 2.91
CA GLY A 387 12.20 5.48 1.65
C GLY A 387 11.28 5.18 0.47
N PHE A 388 11.84 4.55 -0.57
CA PHE A 388 11.10 4.30 -1.80
C PHE A 388 11.38 2.89 -2.35
N GLU A 389 10.35 2.20 -2.79
CA GLU A 389 10.44 1.18 -3.83
C GLU A 389 10.55 1.87 -5.19
N THR A 390 11.43 1.41 -6.08
CA THR A 390 11.73 2.18 -7.29
C THR A 390 11.91 1.31 -8.52
N ARG A 391 11.53 1.86 -9.66
CA ARG A 391 11.87 1.31 -10.97
C ARG A 391 12.66 2.33 -11.77
N ILE A 392 13.92 2.46 -11.41
CA ILE A 392 14.92 3.36 -12.01
C ILE A 392 16.26 2.64 -12.14
N SER A 393 17.20 3.23 -12.89
CA SER A 393 18.56 2.69 -12.95
C SER A 393 19.35 2.97 -11.66
N ALA A 394 20.36 2.15 -11.38
CA ALA A 394 21.25 2.39 -10.24
C ALA A 394 21.95 3.75 -10.29
N SER A 395 22.27 4.25 -11.49
CA SER A 395 22.87 5.59 -11.67
C SER A 395 21.86 6.71 -11.35
N ALA A 396 20.58 6.52 -11.65
CA ALA A 396 19.52 7.45 -11.29
C ALA A 396 19.31 7.48 -9.77
N ALA A 397 19.32 6.31 -9.11
CA ALA A 397 19.24 6.22 -7.65
C ALA A 397 20.44 6.93 -6.98
N GLU A 398 21.65 6.71 -7.49
CA GLU A 398 22.85 7.39 -6.98
C GLU A 398 22.77 8.92 -7.17
N LEU A 399 22.22 9.39 -8.28
CA LEU A 399 22.04 10.82 -8.53
C LEU A 399 21.11 11.48 -7.50
N LEU A 400 20.12 10.76 -6.96
CA LEU A 400 19.14 11.27 -5.99
C LEU A 400 19.66 11.29 -4.54
N ARG A 401 20.82 10.73 -4.22
CA ARG A 401 21.37 10.69 -2.85
C ARG A 401 21.36 12.04 -2.13
N PRO A 402 21.70 13.19 -2.76
CA PRO A 402 21.64 14.48 -2.07
C PRO A 402 20.23 14.85 -1.59
N ALA A 403 19.20 14.54 -2.37
CA ALA A 403 17.80 14.75 -1.95
C ALA A 403 17.39 13.78 -0.83
N LEU A 404 17.79 12.50 -0.90
CA LEU A 404 17.55 11.52 0.15
C LEU A 404 18.23 11.89 1.46
N SER A 405 19.43 12.47 1.42
CA SER A 405 20.14 12.89 2.63
C SER A 405 19.38 13.93 3.45
N VAL A 406 18.49 14.71 2.80
CA VAL A 406 17.60 15.63 3.51
C VAL A 406 16.59 14.87 4.40
N LEU A 407 16.20 13.66 4.01
CA LEU A 407 15.24 12.79 4.73
C LEU A 407 15.92 11.91 5.80
N GLU A 408 17.25 11.97 5.96
CA GLU A 408 18.01 11.14 6.90
C GLU A 408 17.49 11.27 8.35
N SER A 409 17.11 12.48 8.75
CA SER A 409 16.61 12.74 10.11
C SER A 409 15.27 12.05 10.43
N ILE A 410 14.52 11.63 9.42
CA ILE A 410 13.29 10.85 9.55
C ILE A 410 13.45 9.40 9.08
N GLY A 411 14.67 8.96 8.72
CA GLY A 411 14.94 7.57 8.33
C GLY A 411 14.47 7.16 6.94
N ALA A 412 13.89 8.05 6.14
CA ALA A 412 13.29 7.75 4.83
C ALA A 412 14.29 7.81 3.67
N THR A 413 15.38 7.03 3.75
CA THR A 413 16.50 7.08 2.80
C THR A 413 16.69 5.82 1.96
N ALA A 414 15.92 4.77 2.19
CA ALA A 414 16.03 3.54 1.42
C ALA A 414 15.60 3.76 -0.05
N MET A 415 16.27 3.07 -0.96
CA MET A 415 15.94 2.99 -2.38
C MET A 415 15.96 1.52 -2.78
N GLU A 416 14.81 0.88 -2.70
CA GLU A 416 14.67 -0.55 -2.99
C GLU A 416 14.32 -0.74 -4.48
N PRO A 417 15.21 -1.35 -5.28
CA PRO A 417 14.91 -1.60 -6.69
C PRO A 417 13.84 -2.67 -6.84
N SER A 418 12.83 -2.41 -7.65
CA SER A 418 11.75 -3.34 -7.97
C SER A 418 11.78 -3.79 -9.42
N ASN A 419 11.47 -5.06 -9.66
CA ASN A 419 11.21 -5.61 -10.99
C ASN A 419 9.78 -5.32 -11.48
N TYR A 420 8.91 -4.89 -10.57
CA TYR A 420 7.51 -4.56 -10.82
C TYR A 420 7.28 -3.06 -10.68
N PRO A 421 6.24 -2.51 -11.28
CA PRO A 421 5.84 -1.13 -11.00
C PRO A 421 5.61 -0.91 -9.51
N PRO A 422 6.16 0.17 -8.92
CA PRO A 422 6.08 0.43 -7.48
C PRO A 422 4.78 1.11 -7.04
N GLY A 423 3.76 1.09 -7.86
CA GLY A 423 2.41 1.57 -7.60
C GLY A 423 1.45 1.06 -8.66
N ALA A 424 0.20 0.77 -8.28
CA ALA A 424 -0.79 0.17 -9.15
C ALA A 424 -1.25 1.14 -10.26
N ASP A 425 -1.53 2.38 -9.90
CA ASP A 425 -2.05 3.39 -10.82
C ASP A 425 -0.98 4.01 -11.73
N ILE A 426 0.27 4.03 -11.30
CA ILE A 426 1.41 4.47 -12.13
C ILE A 426 2.05 3.34 -12.95
N ALA A 427 1.52 2.12 -12.84
CA ALA A 427 2.12 0.93 -13.46
C ALA A 427 2.34 1.09 -14.97
N GLN A 428 1.34 1.56 -15.70
CA GLN A 428 1.43 1.70 -17.15
C GLN A 428 2.45 2.77 -17.56
N MET A 429 2.57 3.87 -16.81
CA MET A 429 3.64 4.86 -17.00
C MET A 429 5.01 4.23 -16.78
N SER A 430 5.18 3.51 -15.67
CA SER A 430 6.42 2.79 -15.31
C SER A 430 6.84 1.79 -16.40
N GLU A 431 5.91 1.06 -17.00
CA GLU A 431 6.19 0.09 -18.06
C GLU A 431 6.68 0.75 -19.35
N THR A 432 6.36 2.01 -19.60
CA THR A 432 6.90 2.79 -20.73
C THR A 432 8.26 3.41 -20.46
N GLY A 433 8.85 3.15 -19.28
CA GLY A 433 10.16 3.66 -18.86
C GLY A 433 10.12 5.01 -18.15
N VAL A 434 8.95 5.49 -17.72
CA VAL A 434 8.89 6.64 -16.81
C VAL A 434 9.48 6.23 -15.47
N PRO A 435 10.48 6.97 -14.93
CA PRO A 435 11.01 6.75 -13.60
C PRO A 435 9.89 6.70 -12.55
N ALA A 436 9.76 5.58 -11.85
CA ALA A 436 8.63 5.33 -10.97
C ALA A 436 9.07 5.03 -9.54
N PHE A 437 8.31 5.54 -8.57
CA PHE A 437 8.56 5.46 -7.15
C PHE A 437 7.27 5.13 -6.40
N GLY A 438 7.32 4.19 -5.46
CA GLY A 438 6.31 4.00 -4.43
C GLY A 438 6.89 4.38 -3.07
N ILE A 439 6.16 5.09 -2.22
CA ILE A 439 6.67 5.35 -0.86
C ILE A 439 6.72 4.02 -0.11
N LEU A 440 7.92 3.63 0.30
CA LEU A 440 8.14 2.44 1.11
C LEU A 440 7.91 2.78 2.58
N GLN A 441 6.95 2.12 3.20
CA GLN A 441 6.57 2.33 4.60
C GLN A 441 6.79 1.06 5.43
N ASP A 442 6.73 1.19 6.75
CA ASP A 442 6.74 0.03 7.66
C ASP A 442 5.42 -0.75 7.52
N GLY A 443 5.38 -1.68 6.61
CA GLY A 443 4.20 -2.49 6.28
C GLY A 443 3.81 -3.55 7.31
N ARG A 444 4.53 -3.70 8.45
CA ARG A 444 4.30 -4.79 9.42
C ARG A 444 2.89 -4.85 9.98
N THR A 445 2.20 -3.72 10.03
CA THR A 445 0.83 -3.60 10.55
C THR A 445 -0.22 -3.26 9.49
N TYR A 446 0.18 -2.93 8.26
CA TYR A 446 -0.74 -2.51 7.19
C TYR A 446 -1.86 -3.53 6.97
N PHE A 447 -1.53 -4.81 6.80
CA PHE A 447 -2.51 -5.88 6.60
C PHE A 447 -3.28 -6.30 7.86
N ASN A 448 -3.15 -5.57 8.97
CA ASN A 448 -4.08 -5.69 10.09
C ASN A 448 -5.40 -4.95 9.80
N TYR A 449 -5.37 -3.93 8.96
CA TYR A 449 -6.48 -2.99 8.76
C TYR A 449 -6.93 -2.90 7.30
N HIS A 450 -5.99 -3.03 6.35
CA HIS A 450 -6.22 -2.99 4.91
C HIS A 450 -7.40 -3.88 4.51
N HIS A 451 -8.35 -3.32 3.75
CA HIS A 451 -9.57 -3.99 3.28
C HIS A 451 -10.49 -4.53 4.38
N THR A 452 -10.49 -3.94 5.56
CA THR A 452 -11.34 -4.33 6.68
C THR A 452 -12.19 -3.17 7.22
N ALA A 453 -13.14 -3.51 8.08
CA ALA A 453 -13.92 -2.51 8.81
C ALA A 453 -13.08 -1.67 9.82
N ALA A 454 -11.83 -2.05 10.05
CA ALA A 454 -10.93 -1.33 10.93
C ALA A 454 -10.07 -0.28 10.21
N ASP A 455 -10.17 -0.13 8.89
CA ASP A 455 -9.52 0.97 8.18
C ASP A 455 -10.26 2.28 8.40
N THR A 456 -9.89 2.96 9.47
CA THR A 456 -10.53 4.17 10.01
C THR A 456 -9.49 5.17 10.48
N LEU A 457 -9.86 6.44 10.66
CA LEU A 457 -8.96 7.55 10.98
C LEU A 457 -8.04 7.29 12.19
N ASP A 458 -8.50 6.53 13.19
CA ASP A 458 -7.72 6.19 14.39
C ASP A 458 -6.49 5.29 14.11
N LYS A 459 -6.34 4.79 12.89
CA LYS A 459 -5.15 4.05 12.45
C LYS A 459 -4.05 4.99 11.90
N ILE A 460 -4.40 6.24 11.65
CA ILE A 460 -3.44 7.25 11.21
C ILE A 460 -2.69 7.81 12.41
N VAL A 461 -1.39 7.61 12.45
CA VAL A 461 -0.49 8.26 13.40
C VAL A 461 -0.07 9.62 12.83
N PRO A 462 -0.49 10.76 13.43
CA PRO A 462 -0.27 12.08 12.79
C PRO A 462 1.20 12.42 12.53
N SER A 463 2.13 11.95 13.38
CA SER A 463 3.57 12.17 13.16
C SER A 463 4.08 11.39 11.95
N GLU A 464 3.69 10.14 11.78
CA GLU A 464 4.09 9.30 10.65
C GLU A 464 3.50 9.81 9.34
N LEU A 465 2.25 10.29 9.36
CA LEU A 465 1.64 10.92 8.18
C LEU A 465 2.39 12.20 7.75
N ARG A 466 2.86 13.02 8.71
CA ARG A 466 3.71 14.19 8.41
C ARG A 466 5.05 13.77 7.79
N GLU A 467 5.64 12.67 8.25
CA GLU A 467 6.87 12.11 7.68
C GLU A 467 6.64 11.63 6.24
N ASN A 468 5.50 10.99 5.96
CA ASN A 468 5.11 10.62 4.59
C ASN A 468 4.91 11.85 3.70
N ALA A 469 4.25 12.90 4.20
CA ALA A 469 4.09 14.16 3.48
C ALA A 469 5.45 14.83 3.20
N ALA A 470 6.37 14.81 4.16
CA ALA A 470 7.74 15.30 3.97
C ALA A 470 8.47 14.49 2.88
N THR A 471 8.34 13.17 2.92
CA THR A 471 8.97 12.24 1.97
C THR A 471 8.46 12.49 0.54
N MET A 472 7.13 12.55 0.36
CA MET A 472 6.51 12.85 -0.94
C MET A 472 6.93 14.23 -1.47
N ALA A 473 6.81 15.27 -0.64
CA ALA A 473 7.07 16.65 -1.08
C ALA A 473 8.55 16.90 -1.40
N VAL A 474 9.47 16.35 -0.60
CA VAL A 474 10.92 16.50 -0.83
C VAL A 474 11.33 15.86 -2.15
N ILE A 475 10.95 14.60 -2.40
CA ILE A 475 11.32 13.91 -3.63
C ILE A 475 10.55 14.47 -4.84
N GLY A 476 9.26 14.76 -4.69
CA GLY A 476 8.48 15.38 -5.76
C GLY A 476 9.07 16.73 -6.20
N TYR A 477 9.44 17.60 -5.25
CA TYR A 477 10.08 18.87 -5.57
C TYR A 477 11.52 18.70 -6.12
N ALA A 478 12.28 17.74 -5.59
CA ALA A 478 13.64 17.42 -6.10
C ALA A 478 13.59 17.04 -7.58
N LEU A 479 12.72 16.08 -7.95
CA LEU A 479 12.55 15.62 -9.32
C LEU A 479 12.02 16.72 -10.25
N ALA A 480 11.14 17.58 -9.73
CA ALA A 480 10.59 18.70 -10.47
C ALA A 480 11.57 19.89 -10.62
N SER A 481 12.64 19.96 -9.81
CA SER A 481 13.53 21.14 -9.72
C SER A 481 15.00 20.87 -10.02
N MET A 482 15.46 19.60 -10.04
CA MET A 482 16.81 19.24 -10.46
C MET A 482 17.09 19.74 -11.89
N LYS A 483 18.37 19.92 -12.25
CA LYS A 483 18.74 20.49 -13.55
C LYS A 483 18.25 19.62 -14.71
N ASP A 484 18.67 18.39 -14.73
CA ASP A 484 18.30 17.42 -15.76
C ASP A 484 17.31 16.38 -15.22
N PRO A 485 16.32 15.92 -15.99
CA PRO A 485 15.47 14.83 -15.56
C PRO A 485 16.27 13.54 -15.38
N LEU A 486 15.74 12.61 -14.59
CA LEU A 486 16.33 11.28 -14.45
C LEU A 486 16.38 10.57 -15.81
N PRO A 487 17.43 9.79 -16.08
CA PRO A 487 17.48 8.93 -17.26
C PRO A 487 16.38 7.86 -17.15
N ARG A 488 15.78 7.54 -18.29
CA ARG A 488 14.81 6.45 -18.46
C ARG A 488 15.50 5.10 -18.63
#